data_6a56505bcdb5175611c571c924760e35
#
_entry.id   6a56505bcdb5175611c571c924760e35
#
_cell.length_a   1.000
_cell.length_b   1.000
_cell.length_c   1.000
_cell.angle_alpha   90.00
_cell.angle_beta   90.00
_cell.angle_gamma   90.00
#
_symmetry.space_group_name_H-M   'P 1'
#
loop_
_entity.id
_entity.type
_entity.pdbx_description
1 polymer ?
#
loop_
_entity_poly.entity_id
_entity_poly.type
_entity_poly.pdbx_seq_one_letter_code
_entity_poly.pdbx_strand_id
1 'polypeptide(L)'
;MTTLLERSTGIDITPVVRLVTCGSVDDGKSTLIGRLLAETGSIPEDQLEYARLTRRGGSTIPVGEIDYSLLTDGLEAEREQGITIDVAYRHMYLPSGRRVIIADAPGHEQYTRNMAVAASNADVAVLLVDAARGVRPQTFRHLTVCALMGVTSTIIAINKMDLVAYEHATFEEISGQVKAAAARLGLDDVMTIPVSAVAGDNVTLPTTQMPWWHGPSLLSAVQDWMPPVDTSTTAFRLPVQFITRAEGNFRGYAGTVAAGIVRPGDAVVVADSGQTAVIDRIVAFEGDLAEARRGDAITVTLDREVDVTRGDLLAAAGTTPSGETAWPQPADRFAADVVWVGEEALMHGRSYLLAVGPRV
;
A
#
# COMPACT_ATOMS: atom_id res chain seq x y z
N MET A 1 -50.71 4.70 -10.02
CA MET A 1 -49.68 5.61 -9.54
C MET A 1 -48.53 4.77 -9.05
N THR A 2 -47.56 4.52 -9.91
CA THR A 2 -46.39 3.65 -9.63
C THR A 2 -45.22 4.58 -9.36
N THR A 3 -44.79 4.59 -8.10
CA THR A 3 -43.66 5.38 -7.66
C THR A 3 -42.40 4.68 -8.17
N LEU A 4 -41.73 5.24 -9.14
CA LEU A 4 -40.40 4.87 -9.58
C LEU A 4 -39.44 5.24 -8.45
N LEU A 5 -38.89 4.22 -7.76
CA LEU A 5 -37.74 4.34 -6.91
C LEU A 5 -36.55 4.77 -7.78
N GLU A 6 -36.11 6.01 -7.61
CA GLU A 6 -34.83 6.49 -8.11
C GLU A 6 -33.73 5.63 -7.50
N ARG A 7 -33.18 4.74 -8.31
CA ARG A 7 -31.90 4.09 -8.00
C ARG A 7 -30.83 5.19 -8.09
N SER A 8 -30.29 5.59 -6.95
CA SER A 8 -29.05 6.37 -6.91
C SER A 8 -27.97 5.52 -7.59
N THR A 9 -27.53 5.93 -8.76
CA THR A 9 -26.37 5.37 -9.46
C THR A 9 -25.09 5.92 -8.85
N GLY A 10 -24.94 5.79 -7.54
CA GLY A 10 -23.65 5.95 -6.90
C GLY A 10 -22.86 4.65 -7.12
N ILE A 11 -21.89 4.66 -8.02
CA ILE A 11 -20.89 3.61 -8.11
C ILE A 11 -20.11 3.70 -6.81
N ASP A 12 -20.36 2.76 -5.92
CA ASP A 12 -19.64 2.65 -4.63
C ASP A 12 -18.25 2.09 -4.95
N ILE A 13 -17.30 2.98 -5.25
CA ILE A 13 -15.91 2.57 -5.51
C ILE A 13 -15.31 2.15 -4.20
N THR A 14 -15.30 0.85 -3.97
CA THR A 14 -14.58 0.28 -2.83
C THR A 14 -13.08 0.58 -3.01
N PRO A 15 -12.47 1.36 -2.12
CA PRO A 15 -11.09 1.81 -2.31
C PRO A 15 -10.13 0.61 -2.41
N VAL A 16 -9.19 0.70 -3.35
CA VAL A 16 -8.11 -0.28 -3.50
C VAL A 16 -7.22 -0.22 -2.26
N VAL A 17 -6.89 -1.38 -1.70
CA VAL A 17 -5.89 -1.47 -0.61
C VAL A 17 -4.51 -1.69 -1.21
N ARG A 18 -3.57 -0.83 -0.87
CA ARG A 18 -2.15 -1.00 -1.21
C ARG A 18 -1.42 -1.54 0.00
N LEU A 19 -0.98 -2.77 -0.11
CA LEU A 19 -0.34 -3.50 0.96
C LEU A 19 1.14 -3.72 0.63
N VAL A 20 2.05 -3.36 1.52
CA VAL A 20 3.46 -3.75 1.42
C VAL A 20 3.74 -4.92 2.35
N THR A 21 4.40 -5.96 1.83
CA THR A 21 4.92 -7.04 2.65
C THR A 21 6.40 -6.83 2.90
N CYS A 22 6.81 -6.92 4.15
CA CYS A 22 8.20 -6.77 4.56
C CYS A 22 8.55 -7.75 5.69
N GLY A 23 9.82 -7.91 5.97
CA GLY A 23 10.35 -8.88 6.94
C GLY A 23 11.73 -9.35 6.51
N SER A 24 12.46 -10.00 7.39
CA SER A 24 13.80 -10.49 7.08
C SER A 24 13.79 -11.59 6.01
N VAL A 25 14.95 -11.90 5.49
CA VAL A 25 15.13 -13.09 4.65
C VAL A 25 14.74 -14.33 5.45
N ASP A 26 14.05 -15.25 4.82
CA ASP A 26 13.52 -16.50 5.39
C ASP A 26 12.36 -16.35 6.39
N ASP A 27 11.82 -15.16 6.63
CA ASP A 27 10.63 -15.00 7.48
C ASP A 27 9.33 -15.56 6.83
N GLY A 28 9.39 -15.96 5.54
CA GLY A 28 8.31 -16.63 4.83
C GLY A 28 7.40 -15.69 4.02
N LYS A 29 7.89 -14.52 3.61
CA LYS A 29 7.14 -13.54 2.80
C LYS A 29 6.54 -14.17 1.52
N SER A 30 7.40 -14.75 0.68
CA SER A 30 6.98 -15.34 -0.59
C SER A 30 5.95 -16.46 -0.39
N THR A 31 6.13 -17.29 0.64
CA THR A 31 5.16 -18.34 1.00
C THR A 31 3.81 -17.76 1.41
N LEU A 32 3.82 -16.71 2.25
CA LEU A 32 2.59 -16.05 2.71
C LEU A 32 1.83 -15.41 1.55
N ILE A 33 2.52 -14.65 0.69
CA ILE A 33 1.92 -13.99 -0.47
C ILE A 33 1.37 -15.05 -1.45
N GLY A 34 2.18 -16.04 -1.78
CA GLY A 34 1.76 -17.11 -2.70
C GLY A 34 0.53 -17.86 -2.18
N ARG A 35 0.45 -18.13 -0.88
CA ARG A 35 -0.74 -18.74 -0.26
C ARG A 35 -1.95 -17.82 -0.32
N LEU A 36 -1.82 -16.55 0.05
CA LEU A 36 -2.92 -15.59 -0.07
C LEU A 36 -3.46 -15.52 -1.49
N LEU A 37 -2.59 -15.42 -2.49
CA LEU A 37 -2.97 -15.38 -3.90
C LEU A 37 -3.65 -16.67 -4.37
N ALA A 38 -3.15 -17.84 -3.95
CA ALA A 38 -3.71 -19.13 -4.31
C ALA A 38 -5.11 -19.33 -3.67
N GLU A 39 -5.24 -19.10 -2.36
CA GLU A 39 -6.49 -19.35 -1.63
C GLU A 39 -7.58 -18.30 -1.94
N THR A 40 -7.23 -17.13 -2.47
CA THR A 40 -8.20 -16.14 -2.99
C THR A 40 -8.55 -16.36 -4.47
N GLY A 41 -8.01 -17.39 -5.12
CA GLY A 41 -8.27 -17.66 -6.53
C GLY A 41 -7.63 -16.65 -7.49
N SER A 42 -6.59 -15.95 -7.03
CA SER A 42 -5.90 -14.91 -7.83
C SER A 42 -4.75 -15.47 -8.68
N ILE A 43 -4.49 -16.77 -8.61
CA ILE A 43 -3.48 -17.50 -9.39
C ILE A 43 -4.17 -18.44 -10.38
N PRO A 44 -3.78 -18.45 -11.66
CA PRO A 44 -4.24 -19.42 -12.65
C PRO A 44 -3.89 -20.88 -12.27
N GLU A 45 -4.76 -21.83 -12.63
CA GLU A 45 -4.63 -23.24 -12.25
C GLU A 45 -3.32 -23.89 -12.78
N ASP A 46 -2.87 -23.50 -13.97
CA ASP A 46 -1.61 -23.97 -14.57
C ASP A 46 -0.38 -23.59 -13.72
N GLN A 47 -0.38 -22.42 -13.12
CA GLN A 47 0.68 -21.99 -12.21
C GLN A 47 0.62 -22.74 -10.87
N LEU A 48 -0.57 -23.05 -10.36
CA LEU A 48 -0.74 -23.87 -9.15
C LEU A 48 -0.24 -25.30 -9.41
N GLU A 49 -0.55 -25.87 -10.56
CA GLU A 49 -0.06 -27.18 -10.96
C GLU A 49 1.46 -27.21 -11.11
N TYR A 50 2.03 -26.20 -11.75
CA TYR A 50 3.48 -26.03 -11.81
C TYR A 50 4.13 -26.01 -10.43
N ALA A 51 3.57 -25.26 -9.47
CA ALA A 51 4.08 -25.17 -8.10
C ALA A 51 3.91 -26.49 -7.30
N ARG A 52 2.98 -27.36 -7.69
CA ARG A 52 2.84 -28.73 -7.13
C ARG A 52 3.91 -29.68 -7.65
N LEU A 53 4.28 -29.53 -8.91
CA LEU A 53 5.20 -30.46 -9.59
C LEU A 53 6.67 -30.04 -9.45
N THR A 54 6.92 -28.75 -9.23
CA THR A 54 8.27 -28.19 -9.17
C THR A 54 8.75 -28.12 -7.73
N ARG A 55 10.05 -28.28 -7.51
CA ARG A 55 10.71 -28.15 -6.21
C ARG A 55 11.94 -27.27 -6.32
N ARG A 56 12.11 -26.40 -5.32
CA ARG A 56 13.40 -25.75 -5.09
C ARG A 56 14.40 -26.73 -4.50
N GLY A 57 15.67 -26.55 -4.84
CA GLY A 57 16.75 -27.24 -4.11
C GLY A 57 16.69 -26.89 -2.62
N GLY A 58 16.57 -27.91 -1.76
CA GLY A 58 16.49 -27.73 -0.32
C GLY A 58 15.08 -27.45 0.25
N SER A 59 14.02 -27.48 -0.57
CA SER A 59 12.64 -27.39 -0.09
C SER A 59 12.30 -28.55 0.85
N THR A 60 11.70 -28.23 2.01
CA THR A 60 11.21 -29.20 2.99
C THR A 60 9.75 -29.61 2.76
N ILE A 61 9.10 -29.03 1.76
CA ILE A 61 7.69 -29.28 1.43
C ILE A 61 7.55 -30.67 0.81
N PRO A 62 6.61 -31.53 1.30
CA PRO A 62 6.38 -32.86 0.78
C PRO A 62 5.99 -32.87 -0.71
N VAL A 63 6.33 -33.98 -1.42
CA VAL A 63 5.95 -34.16 -2.82
C VAL A 63 4.43 -34.23 -2.94
N GLY A 64 3.87 -33.41 -3.85
CA GLY A 64 2.41 -33.32 -4.07
C GLY A 64 1.76 -32.13 -3.35
N GLU A 65 2.42 -31.52 -2.40
CA GLU A 65 1.96 -30.27 -1.79
C GLU A 65 2.45 -29.05 -2.62
N ILE A 66 1.76 -27.92 -2.51
CA ILE A 66 2.12 -26.70 -3.25
C ILE A 66 3.27 -25.98 -2.55
N ASP A 67 4.34 -25.72 -3.27
CA ASP A 67 5.35 -24.75 -2.82
C ASP A 67 4.91 -23.34 -3.20
N TYR A 68 4.20 -22.69 -2.28
CA TYR A 68 3.65 -21.35 -2.48
C TYR A 68 4.71 -20.29 -2.79
N SER A 69 5.96 -20.50 -2.37
CA SER A 69 7.04 -19.55 -2.65
C SER A 69 7.35 -19.43 -4.14
N LEU A 70 7.09 -20.48 -4.92
CA LEU A 70 7.28 -20.49 -6.38
C LEU A 70 6.29 -19.60 -7.13
N LEU A 71 5.15 -19.25 -6.51
CA LEU A 71 4.11 -18.43 -7.12
C LEU A 71 4.46 -16.93 -7.15
N THR A 72 5.43 -16.52 -6.37
CA THR A 72 5.83 -15.10 -6.24
C THR A 72 7.11 -14.76 -6.98
N ASP A 73 7.98 -15.72 -7.26
CA ASP A 73 9.26 -15.48 -7.89
C ASP A 73 9.11 -15.09 -9.36
N GLY A 74 9.41 -13.84 -9.67
CA GLY A 74 9.27 -13.27 -11.01
C GLY A 74 10.55 -13.33 -11.84
N LEU A 75 11.69 -12.99 -11.26
CA LEU A 75 12.97 -12.90 -11.96
C LEU A 75 13.76 -14.20 -11.86
N GLU A 76 14.51 -14.52 -12.93
CA GLU A 76 15.38 -15.69 -12.94
C GLU A 76 16.44 -15.61 -11.82
N ALA A 77 17.02 -14.44 -11.60
CA ALA A 77 17.96 -14.19 -10.50
C ALA A 77 17.33 -14.38 -9.10
N GLU A 78 16.06 -14.06 -8.92
CA GLU A 78 15.33 -14.31 -7.66
C GLU A 78 15.12 -15.82 -7.45
N ARG A 79 14.82 -16.56 -8.53
CA ARG A 79 14.68 -18.03 -8.48
C ARG A 79 15.99 -18.72 -8.15
N GLU A 80 17.12 -18.25 -8.70
CA GLU A 80 18.45 -18.81 -8.44
C GLU A 80 18.94 -18.51 -7.02
N GLN A 81 18.72 -17.28 -6.53
CA GLN A 81 19.20 -16.84 -5.22
C GLN A 81 18.22 -17.11 -4.08
N GLY A 82 16.93 -17.32 -4.41
CA GLY A 82 15.87 -17.53 -3.41
C GLY A 82 15.54 -16.29 -2.59
N ILE A 83 15.82 -15.09 -3.11
CA ILE A 83 15.54 -13.80 -2.45
C ILE A 83 14.83 -12.85 -3.39
N THR A 84 13.94 -12.02 -2.86
CA THR A 84 13.34 -10.91 -3.59
C THR A 84 14.39 -9.80 -3.75
N ILE A 85 14.64 -9.36 -4.98
CA ILE A 85 15.63 -8.33 -5.33
C ILE A 85 14.94 -6.99 -5.57
N ASP A 86 13.88 -6.99 -6.36
CA ASP A 86 13.11 -5.80 -6.71
C ASP A 86 11.68 -5.89 -6.19
N VAL A 87 10.95 -4.78 -6.24
CA VAL A 87 9.54 -4.74 -5.80
C VAL A 87 8.67 -5.39 -6.85
N ALA A 88 8.02 -6.49 -6.49
CA ALA A 88 7.03 -7.14 -7.33
C ALA A 88 5.61 -6.75 -6.89
N TYR A 89 4.79 -6.28 -7.84
CA TYR A 89 3.40 -5.97 -7.57
C TYR A 89 2.50 -7.11 -7.98
N ARG A 90 1.64 -7.56 -7.06
CA ARG A 90 0.65 -8.61 -7.27
C ARG A 90 -0.75 -8.07 -7.00
N HIS A 91 -1.72 -8.60 -7.72
CA HIS A 91 -3.11 -8.20 -7.57
C HIS A 91 -3.92 -9.35 -6.99
N MET A 92 -4.75 -9.04 -6.03
CA MET A 92 -5.64 -9.98 -5.35
C MET A 92 -7.03 -9.35 -5.23
N TYR A 93 -8.06 -10.18 -5.32
CA TYR A 93 -9.44 -9.78 -5.03
C TYR A 93 -9.89 -10.46 -3.75
N LEU A 94 -10.38 -9.66 -2.81
CA LEU A 94 -10.97 -10.17 -1.58
C LEU A 94 -12.34 -10.80 -1.88
N PRO A 95 -12.86 -11.67 -1.00
CA PRO A 95 -14.22 -12.22 -1.15
C PRO A 95 -15.31 -11.15 -1.28
N SER A 96 -15.09 -9.96 -0.73
CA SER A 96 -15.95 -8.79 -0.87
C SER A 96 -15.93 -8.16 -2.27
N GLY A 97 -15.07 -8.61 -3.19
CA GLY A 97 -14.80 -7.95 -4.47
C GLY A 97 -13.79 -6.81 -4.39
N ARG A 98 -13.35 -6.42 -3.19
CA ARG A 98 -12.36 -5.35 -3.01
C ARG A 98 -11.01 -5.76 -3.57
N ARG A 99 -10.37 -4.86 -4.30
CA ARG A 99 -9.05 -5.09 -4.90
C ARG A 99 -7.93 -4.77 -3.91
N VAL A 100 -6.94 -5.64 -3.84
CA VAL A 100 -5.70 -5.44 -3.08
C VAL A 100 -4.52 -5.48 -4.05
N ILE A 101 -3.61 -4.52 -3.93
CA ILE A 101 -2.32 -4.51 -4.60
C ILE A 101 -1.27 -4.82 -3.54
N ILE A 102 -0.59 -5.95 -3.69
CA ILE A 102 0.47 -6.39 -2.81
C ILE A 102 1.81 -5.99 -3.43
N ALA A 103 2.58 -5.15 -2.75
CA ALA A 103 3.97 -4.86 -3.08
C ALA A 103 4.86 -5.81 -2.27
N ASP A 104 5.44 -6.80 -2.93
CA ASP A 104 6.42 -7.69 -2.29
C ASP A 104 7.78 -7.00 -2.24
N ALA A 105 8.18 -6.60 -1.03
CA ALA A 105 9.41 -5.86 -0.80
C ALA A 105 10.56 -6.80 -0.39
N PRO A 106 11.79 -6.55 -0.90
CA PRO A 106 12.96 -7.35 -0.54
C PRO A 106 13.26 -7.30 0.96
N GLY A 107 13.65 -8.45 1.51
CA GLY A 107 13.99 -8.59 2.93
C GLY A 107 15.44 -8.31 3.28
N HIS A 108 16.34 -8.25 2.28
CA HIS A 108 17.76 -8.06 2.49
C HIS A 108 18.12 -6.58 2.69
N GLU A 109 19.04 -6.28 3.59
CA GLU A 109 19.39 -4.88 3.92
C GLU A 109 19.96 -4.08 2.74
N GLN A 110 20.64 -4.74 1.81
CA GLN A 110 21.15 -4.10 0.58
C GLN A 110 20.04 -3.49 -0.29
N TYR A 111 18.82 -4.00 -0.18
CA TYR A 111 17.67 -3.56 -0.96
C TYR A 111 16.71 -2.66 -0.16
N THR A 112 17.16 -2.05 0.93
CA THR A 112 16.34 -1.14 1.76
C THR A 112 15.72 -0.01 0.93
N ARG A 113 16.40 0.45 -0.14
CA ARG A 113 15.85 1.44 -1.07
C ARG A 113 14.55 0.96 -1.73
N ASN A 114 14.54 -0.26 -2.25
CA ASN A 114 13.37 -0.83 -2.91
C ASN A 114 12.22 -1.02 -1.92
N MET A 115 12.54 -1.45 -0.70
CA MET A 115 11.56 -1.53 0.40
C MET A 115 10.96 -0.15 0.73
N ALA A 116 11.76 0.92 0.79
CA ALA A 116 11.25 2.27 1.04
C ALA A 116 10.33 2.77 -0.09
N VAL A 117 10.67 2.47 -1.36
CA VAL A 117 9.82 2.77 -2.51
C VAL A 117 8.48 2.02 -2.43
N ALA A 118 8.49 0.74 -2.05
CA ALA A 118 7.26 -0.03 -1.86
C ALA A 118 6.39 0.56 -0.74
N ALA A 119 7.00 0.89 0.41
CA ALA A 119 6.31 1.46 1.56
C ALA A 119 5.71 2.83 1.27
N SER A 120 6.37 3.68 0.47
CA SER A 120 5.89 5.04 0.16
C SER A 120 4.54 5.09 -0.56
N ASN A 121 4.11 3.98 -1.15
CA ASN A 121 2.83 3.85 -1.85
C ASN A 121 1.85 2.91 -1.12
N ALA A 122 2.18 2.45 0.08
CA ALA A 122 1.37 1.50 0.81
C ALA A 122 0.43 2.18 1.81
N ASP A 123 -0.77 1.64 1.91
CA ASP A 123 -1.76 2.02 2.91
C ASP A 123 -1.56 1.20 4.20
N VAL A 124 -1.18 -0.07 4.03
CA VAL A 124 -0.99 -1.05 5.11
C VAL A 124 0.34 -1.77 4.94
N ALA A 125 1.10 -1.93 6.01
CA ALA A 125 2.26 -2.81 6.03
C ALA A 125 1.90 -4.15 6.68
N VAL A 126 2.31 -5.26 6.05
CA VAL A 126 2.33 -6.59 6.67
C VAL A 126 3.79 -6.96 6.91
N LEU A 127 4.21 -6.86 8.17
CA LEU A 127 5.57 -7.19 8.59
C LEU A 127 5.60 -8.62 9.14
N LEU A 128 6.43 -9.47 8.55
CA LEU A 128 6.61 -10.84 9.02
C LEU A 128 7.72 -10.90 10.06
N VAL A 129 7.48 -11.74 11.08
CA VAL A 129 8.47 -12.12 12.09
C VAL A 129 8.44 -13.63 12.24
N ASP A 130 9.59 -14.29 12.10
CA ASP A 130 9.73 -15.73 12.32
C ASP A 130 9.65 -16.04 13.82
N ALA A 131 8.63 -16.80 14.26
CA ALA A 131 8.39 -17.14 15.65
C ALA A 131 9.55 -17.92 16.29
N ALA A 132 10.26 -18.76 15.51
CA ALA A 132 11.40 -19.53 16.01
C ALA A 132 12.68 -18.67 16.17
N ARG A 133 12.77 -17.55 15.45
CA ARG A 133 13.95 -16.68 15.49
C ARG A 133 13.72 -15.40 16.29
N GLY A 134 12.45 -15.04 16.56
CA GLY A 134 12.08 -13.82 17.28
C GLY A 134 12.36 -12.53 16.51
N VAL A 135 12.31 -11.41 17.24
CA VAL A 135 12.51 -10.08 16.68
C VAL A 135 13.99 -9.84 16.35
N ARG A 136 14.28 -9.37 15.15
CA ARG A 136 15.63 -9.17 14.61
C ARG A 136 15.90 -7.68 14.33
N PRO A 137 17.17 -7.24 14.21
CA PRO A 137 17.49 -5.86 13.83
C PRO A 137 16.79 -5.41 12.54
N GLN A 138 16.63 -6.33 11.59
CA GLN A 138 15.93 -6.04 10.32
C GLN A 138 14.43 -5.77 10.52
N THR A 139 13.79 -6.41 11.50
CA THR A 139 12.39 -6.14 11.87
C THR A 139 12.21 -4.68 12.30
N PHE A 140 13.11 -4.18 13.16
CA PHE A 140 13.09 -2.77 13.59
C PHE A 140 13.37 -1.81 12.45
N ARG A 141 14.31 -2.15 11.55
CA ARG A 141 14.61 -1.35 10.36
C ARG A 141 13.38 -1.21 9.45
N HIS A 142 12.67 -2.30 9.19
CA HIS A 142 11.46 -2.29 8.37
C HIS A 142 10.33 -1.48 9.02
N LEU A 143 10.09 -1.63 10.32
CA LEU A 143 9.14 -0.79 11.06
C LEU A 143 9.50 0.69 10.93
N THR A 144 10.78 1.03 11.10
CA THR A 144 11.25 2.42 10.97
C THR A 144 11.01 2.97 9.57
N VAL A 145 11.31 2.19 8.53
CA VAL A 145 11.07 2.61 7.14
C VAL A 145 9.56 2.80 6.89
N CYS A 146 8.70 1.89 7.35
CA CYS A 146 7.26 2.05 7.22
C CYS A 146 6.76 3.34 7.90
N ALA A 147 7.19 3.60 9.14
CA ALA A 147 6.85 4.81 9.87
C ALA A 147 7.30 6.08 9.13
N LEU A 148 8.55 6.14 8.68
CA LEU A 148 9.11 7.28 7.95
C LEU A 148 8.45 7.50 6.57
N MET A 149 7.96 6.43 5.92
CA MET A 149 7.22 6.52 4.66
C MET A 149 5.73 6.86 4.85
N GLY A 150 5.27 7.02 6.10
CA GLY A 150 3.90 7.43 6.39
C GLY A 150 2.89 6.28 6.37
N VAL A 151 3.32 5.03 6.43
CA VAL A 151 2.41 3.89 6.61
C VAL A 151 1.95 3.87 8.07
N THR A 152 0.68 4.13 8.30
CA THR A 152 0.09 4.27 9.65
C THR A 152 -0.45 2.96 10.20
N SER A 153 -0.97 2.10 9.35
CA SER A 153 -1.55 0.80 9.75
C SER A 153 -0.56 -0.33 9.50
N THR A 154 -0.23 -1.08 10.54
CA THR A 154 0.76 -2.16 10.46
C THR A 154 0.20 -3.45 11.04
N ILE A 155 0.21 -4.51 10.25
CA ILE A 155 -0.11 -5.87 10.69
C ILE A 155 1.21 -6.63 10.85
N ILE A 156 1.48 -7.12 12.05
CA ILE A 156 2.65 -7.96 12.34
C ILE A 156 2.22 -9.42 12.25
N ALA A 157 2.59 -10.10 11.20
CA ALA A 157 2.35 -11.53 11.03
C ALA A 157 3.49 -12.31 11.71
N ILE A 158 3.23 -12.85 12.92
CA ILE A 158 4.16 -13.72 13.63
C ILE A 158 4.03 -15.10 13.01
N ASN A 159 4.93 -15.38 12.06
CA ASN A 159 4.88 -16.53 11.18
C ASN A 159 5.67 -17.72 11.70
N LYS A 160 5.41 -18.89 11.14
CA LYS A 160 6.01 -20.18 11.50
C LYS A 160 5.68 -20.62 12.92
N MET A 161 4.45 -20.33 13.35
CA MET A 161 3.95 -20.80 14.66
C MET A 161 3.99 -22.32 14.79
N ASP A 162 3.90 -23.05 13.68
CA ASP A 162 4.07 -24.50 13.59
C ASP A 162 5.45 -24.97 14.11
N LEU A 163 6.52 -24.20 13.90
CA LEU A 163 7.87 -24.53 14.36
C LEU A 163 8.07 -24.35 15.87
N VAL A 164 7.18 -23.60 16.51
CA VAL A 164 7.18 -23.38 17.97
C VAL A 164 5.97 -24.03 18.64
N ALA A 165 5.42 -25.08 18.02
CA ALA A 165 4.28 -25.85 18.53
C ALA A 165 3.06 -24.97 18.89
N TYR A 166 2.85 -23.86 18.19
CA TYR A 166 1.77 -22.89 18.37
C TYR A 166 1.68 -22.30 19.79
N GLU A 167 2.84 -22.14 20.44
CA GLU A 167 2.93 -21.73 21.84
C GLU A 167 2.50 -20.27 22.02
N HIS A 168 1.52 -20.04 22.92
CA HIS A 168 0.99 -18.72 23.23
C HIS A 168 2.04 -17.78 23.84
N ALA A 169 2.90 -18.32 24.74
CA ALA A 169 3.95 -17.53 25.40
C ALA A 169 4.93 -16.91 24.40
N THR A 170 5.36 -17.69 23.40
CA THR A 170 6.25 -17.22 22.33
C THR A 170 5.59 -16.10 21.49
N PHE A 171 4.30 -16.24 21.18
CA PHE A 171 3.54 -15.19 20.49
C PHE A 171 3.47 -13.90 21.32
N GLU A 172 3.13 -13.99 22.61
CA GLU A 172 3.01 -12.81 23.50
C GLU A 172 4.33 -12.09 23.68
N GLU A 173 5.44 -12.81 23.81
CA GLU A 173 6.77 -12.23 23.93
C GLU A 173 7.12 -11.40 22.68
N ILE A 174 6.98 -11.99 21.49
CA ILE A 174 7.29 -11.30 20.22
C ILE A 174 6.34 -10.12 20.01
N SER A 175 5.03 -10.33 20.25
CA SER A 175 4.01 -9.29 20.14
C SER A 175 4.34 -8.09 21.03
N GLY A 176 4.74 -8.33 22.29
CA GLY A 176 5.14 -7.28 23.22
C GLY A 176 6.35 -6.48 22.72
N GLN A 177 7.38 -7.18 22.20
CA GLN A 177 8.59 -6.54 21.68
C GLN A 177 8.30 -5.65 20.46
N VAL A 178 7.54 -6.13 19.49
CA VAL A 178 7.24 -5.36 18.26
C VAL A 178 6.30 -4.20 18.54
N LYS A 179 5.29 -4.37 19.41
CA LYS A 179 4.39 -3.28 19.81
C LYS A 179 5.13 -2.16 20.55
N ALA A 180 6.05 -2.53 21.46
CA ALA A 180 6.88 -1.55 22.15
C ALA A 180 7.82 -0.78 21.20
N ALA A 181 8.30 -1.42 20.14
CA ALA A 181 9.10 -0.75 19.11
C ALA A 181 8.25 0.18 18.25
N ALA A 182 7.08 -0.28 17.81
CA ALA A 182 6.15 0.49 17.01
C ALA A 182 5.66 1.77 17.74
N ALA A 183 5.32 1.65 19.02
CA ALA A 183 4.92 2.79 19.84
C ALA A 183 6.02 3.88 19.92
N ARG A 184 7.31 3.48 19.99
CA ARG A 184 8.44 4.44 19.95
C ARG A 184 8.58 5.17 18.62
N LEU A 185 8.04 4.60 17.54
CA LEU A 185 8.03 5.18 16.20
C LEU A 185 6.75 5.98 15.90
N GLY A 186 5.81 6.06 16.87
CA GLY A 186 4.52 6.73 16.69
C GLY A 186 3.55 5.93 15.82
N LEU A 187 3.73 4.62 15.70
CA LEU A 187 2.79 3.73 15.04
C LEU A 187 1.76 3.24 16.07
N ASP A 188 0.59 3.83 16.08
CA ASP A 188 -0.46 3.53 17.07
C ASP A 188 -1.40 2.40 16.61
N ASP A 189 -1.58 2.23 15.29
CA ASP A 189 -2.41 1.18 14.72
C ASP A 189 -1.57 -0.05 14.34
N VAL A 190 -1.28 -0.88 15.34
CA VAL A 190 -0.47 -2.10 15.18
C VAL A 190 -1.22 -3.32 15.69
N MET A 191 -1.55 -4.22 14.75
CA MET A 191 -2.16 -5.50 15.02
C MET A 191 -1.13 -6.62 14.90
N THR A 192 -1.10 -7.57 15.85
CA THR A 192 -0.27 -8.78 15.77
C THR A 192 -1.15 -9.98 15.52
N ILE A 193 -0.78 -10.85 14.57
CA ILE A 193 -1.54 -12.05 14.21
C ILE A 193 -0.59 -13.24 14.17
N PRO A 194 -0.87 -14.34 14.93
CA PRO A 194 -0.10 -15.56 14.83
C PRO A 194 -0.51 -16.34 13.58
N VAL A 195 0.45 -16.73 12.74
CA VAL A 195 0.18 -17.42 11.48
C VAL A 195 1.16 -18.59 11.24
N SER A 196 0.76 -19.56 10.45
CA SER A 196 1.68 -20.45 9.74
C SER A 196 1.40 -20.36 8.24
N ALA A 197 2.30 -19.71 7.50
CA ALA A 197 2.16 -19.57 6.05
C ALA A 197 2.23 -20.92 5.33
N VAL A 198 2.98 -21.90 5.86
CA VAL A 198 3.11 -23.25 5.29
C VAL A 198 1.87 -24.09 5.58
N ALA A 199 1.35 -24.09 6.80
CA ALA A 199 0.16 -24.85 7.16
C ALA A 199 -1.15 -24.15 6.76
N GLY A 200 -1.15 -22.81 6.61
CA GLY A 200 -2.32 -21.98 6.30
C GLY A 200 -3.06 -21.48 7.53
N ASP A 201 -2.52 -21.74 8.72
CA ASP A 201 -3.17 -21.36 9.97
C ASP A 201 -3.26 -19.84 10.11
N ASN A 202 -4.45 -19.32 10.32
CA ASN A 202 -4.80 -17.89 10.43
C ASN A 202 -4.37 -17.03 9.24
N VAL A 203 -4.09 -17.61 8.08
CA VAL A 203 -3.78 -16.84 6.86
C VAL A 203 -5.08 -16.35 6.22
N THR A 204 -5.91 -17.23 5.71
CA THR A 204 -7.21 -16.88 5.10
C THR A 204 -8.36 -17.19 6.03
N LEU A 205 -8.27 -18.26 6.78
CA LEU A 205 -9.30 -18.73 7.71
C LEU A 205 -8.71 -18.88 9.12
N PRO A 206 -9.54 -18.73 10.16
CA PRO A 206 -9.13 -19.05 11.52
C PRO A 206 -8.74 -20.53 11.66
N THR A 207 -7.77 -20.82 12.53
CA THR A 207 -7.30 -22.19 12.80
C THR A 207 -7.78 -22.72 14.13
N THR A 208 -7.86 -24.05 14.23
CA THR A 208 -8.07 -24.75 15.51
C THR A 208 -6.78 -25.07 16.25
N GLN A 209 -5.62 -24.91 15.61
CA GLN A 209 -4.31 -25.19 16.20
C GLN A 209 -3.93 -24.18 17.30
N MET A 210 -4.49 -22.97 17.22
CA MET A 210 -4.28 -21.91 18.21
C MET A 210 -5.60 -21.55 18.91
N PRO A 211 -6.14 -22.40 19.79
CA PRO A 211 -7.44 -22.18 20.43
C PRO A 211 -7.46 -20.95 21.35
N TRP A 212 -6.29 -20.45 21.72
CA TRP A 212 -6.12 -19.22 22.51
C TRP A 212 -6.23 -17.95 21.65
N TRP A 213 -6.15 -18.07 20.32
CA TRP A 213 -6.31 -16.93 19.43
C TRP A 213 -7.80 -16.70 19.08
N HIS A 214 -8.30 -15.51 19.43
CA HIS A 214 -9.68 -15.11 19.17
C HIS A 214 -9.76 -13.91 18.20
N GLY A 215 -8.62 -13.48 17.67
CA GLY A 215 -8.56 -12.39 16.68
C GLY A 215 -8.86 -12.85 15.26
N PRO A 216 -8.77 -11.93 14.30
CA PRO A 216 -9.01 -12.23 12.88
C PRO A 216 -7.90 -13.09 12.28
N SER A 217 -8.20 -13.72 11.13
CA SER A 217 -7.16 -14.18 10.20
C SER A 217 -6.51 -12.99 9.51
N LEU A 218 -5.34 -13.20 8.88
CA LEU A 218 -4.66 -12.14 8.15
C LEU A 218 -5.52 -11.57 7.01
N LEU A 219 -6.19 -12.45 6.25
CA LEU A 219 -7.09 -12.03 5.18
C LEU A 219 -8.25 -11.19 5.70
N SER A 220 -8.87 -11.61 6.83
CA SER A 220 -9.96 -10.84 7.46
C SER A 220 -9.48 -9.48 7.92
N ALA A 221 -8.29 -9.39 8.54
CA ALA A 221 -7.73 -8.11 8.98
C ALA A 221 -7.49 -7.15 7.81
N VAL A 222 -7.02 -7.66 6.66
CA VAL A 222 -6.86 -6.84 5.44
C VAL A 222 -8.22 -6.48 4.83
N GLN A 223 -9.20 -7.39 4.87
CA GLN A 223 -10.55 -7.14 4.35
C GLN A 223 -11.29 -6.08 5.16
N ASP A 224 -11.18 -6.12 6.47
CA ASP A 224 -11.88 -5.22 7.39
C ASP A 224 -11.14 -3.89 7.55
N TRP A 225 -9.90 -3.82 7.05
CA TRP A 225 -9.15 -2.56 7.08
C TRP A 225 -9.85 -1.48 6.26
N MET A 226 -10.05 -0.34 6.88
CA MET A 226 -10.57 0.86 6.22
C MET A 226 -9.52 1.97 6.29
N PRO A 227 -9.35 2.75 5.23
CA PRO A 227 -8.50 3.92 5.32
C PRO A 227 -8.98 4.79 6.50
N PRO A 228 -8.06 5.39 7.27
CA PRO A 228 -8.43 6.34 8.28
C PRO A 228 -9.39 7.35 7.67
N VAL A 229 -10.54 7.55 8.29
CA VAL A 229 -11.48 8.58 7.83
C VAL A 229 -10.69 9.88 7.88
N ASP A 230 -10.45 10.47 6.71
CA ASP A 230 -9.84 11.79 6.66
C ASP A 230 -10.84 12.80 7.25
N THR A 231 -10.86 12.85 8.58
CA THR A 231 -11.61 13.86 9.35
C THR A 231 -10.94 15.21 9.27
N SER A 232 -9.75 15.25 8.61
CA SER A 232 -9.05 16.50 8.42
C SER A 232 -9.85 17.35 7.43
N THR A 233 -10.03 18.61 7.77
CA THR A 233 -10.47 19.67 6.88
C THR A 233 -9.42 19.97 5.80
N THR A 234 -8.63 18.98 5.43
CA THR A 234 -7.53 19.11 4.46
C THR A 234 -8.13 19.45 3.10
N ALA A 235 -7.71 20.54 2.56
CA ALA A 235 -8.17 21.00 1.27
C ALA A 235 -7.71 20.03 0.16
N PHE A 236 -8.52 19.90 -0.88
CA PHE A 236 -8.23 19.05 -2.04
C PHE A 236 -6.84 19.32 -2.65
N ARG A 237 -6.15 18.24 -3.01
CA ARG A 237 -4.84 18.24 -3.69
C ARG A 237 -4.79 17.12 -4.72
N LEU A 238 -4.51 17.47 -5.98
CA LEU A 238 -4.31 16.53 -7.08
C LEU A 238 -3.02 16.87 -7.83
N PRO A 239 -1.91 16.18 -7.57
CA PRO A 239 -0.73 16.26 -8.44
C PRO A 239 -1.05 15.72 -9.82
N VAL A 240 -0.85 16.51 -10.87
CA VAL A 240 -1.15 16.11 -12.25
C VAL A 240 -0.03 15.20 -12.76
N GLN A 241 -0.37 13.94 -12.99
CA GLN A 241 0.57 12.91 -13.47
C GLN A 241 0.54 12.77 -14.99
N PHE A 242 -0.63 13.00 -15.59
CA PHE A 242 -0.82 12.84 -17.03
C PHE A 242 -1.92 13.79 -17.54
N ILE A 243 -1.77 14.25 -18.80
CA ILE A 243 -2.78 15.06 -19.47
C ILE A 243 -3.29 14.28 -20.66
N THR A 244 -4.58 14.00 -20.67
CA THR A 244 -5.28 13.33 -21.77
C THR A 244 -5.98 14.34 -22.65
N ARG A 245 -5.84 14.16 -23.97
CA ARG A 245 -6.63 14.87 -24.98
C ARG A 245 -7.30 13.82 -25.87
N ALA A 246 -8.58 13.94 -26.07
CA ALA A 246 -9.35 13.08 -26.96
C ALA A 246 -10.17 13.92 -27.95
N GLU A 247 -10.78 13.26 -28.95
CA GLU A 247 -11.66 13.90 -29.90
C GLU A 247 -12.79 14.65 -29.18
N GLY A 248 -13.30 15.72 -29.76
CA GLY A 248 -14.42 16.49 -29.22
C GLY A 248 -14.07 17.49 -28.11
N ASN A 249 -12.85 18.02 -28.09
CA ASN A 249 -12.38 19.03 -27.11
C ASN A 249 -12.19 18.48 -25.67
N PHE A 250 -12.14 17.16 -25.48
CA PHE A 250 -11.87 16.59 -24.16
C PHE A 250 -10.42 16.86 -23.75
N ARG A 251 -10.23 17.59 -22.64
CA ARG A 251 -8.96 17.78 -21.98
C ARG A 251 -9.08 17.36 -20.52
N GLY A 252 -8.44 16.24 -20.18
CA GLY A 252 -8.47 15.65 -18.85
C GLY A 252 -7.12 15.75 -18.15
N TYR A 253 -7.13 16.02 -16.85
CA TYR A 253 -5.96 16.08 -15.99
C TYR A 253 -6.03 14.90 -15.04
N ALA A 254 -5.18 13.90 -15.27
CA ALA A 254 -5.17 12.65 -14.53
C ALA A 254 -4.15 12.67 -13.39
N GLY A 255 -4.54 12.09 -12.25
CA GLY A 255 -3.68 11.93 -11.09
C GLY A 255 -4.36 11.13 -9.99
N THR A 256 -3.61 10.92 -8.89
CA THR A 256 -4.17 10.36 -7.67
C THR A 256 -4.43 11.50 -6.68
N VAL A 257 -5.62 11.54 -6.11
CA VAL A 257 -5.98 12.53 -5.08
C VAL A 257 -5.06 12.33 -3.88
N ALA A 258 -4.22 13.32 -3.60
CA ALA A 258 -3.26 13.27 -2.50
C ALA A 258 -3.87 13.66 -1.15
N ALA A 259 -4.88 14.54 -1.15
CA ALA A 259 -5.57 14.99 0.04
C ALA A 259 -6.97 15.55 -0.28
N GLY A 260 -7.85 15.55 0.72
CA GLY A 260 -9.17 16.14 0.67
C GLY A 260 -10.17 15.39 -0.19
N ILE A 261 -11.26 16.08 -0.48
CA ILE A 261 -12.39 15.60 -1.29
C ILE A 261 -12.64 16.62 -2.38
N VAL A 262 -13.07 16.17 -3.56
CA VAL A 262 -13.45 17.03 -4.69
C VAL A 262 -14.76 16.55 -5.32
N ARG A 263 -15.57 17.49 -5.77
CA ARG A 263 -16.84 17.24 -6.47
C ARG A 263 -16.90 18.08 -7.76
N PRO A 264 -17.68 17.66 -8.76
CA PRO A 264 -18.06 18.53 -9.86
C PRO A 264 -18.69 19.83 -9.30
N GLY A 265 -18.28 20.97 -9.84
CA GLY A 265 -18.66 22.29 -9.34
C GLY A 265 -17.69 22.92 -8.34
N ASP A 266 -16.74 22.18 -7.80
CA ASP A 266 -15.76 22.74 -6.89
C ASP A 266 -14.76 23.64 -7.61
N ALA A 267 -14.43 24.78 -6.99
CA ALA A 267 -13.43 25.69 -7.49
C ALA A 267 -12.02 25.18 -7.17
N VAL A 268 -11.16 25.14 -8.16
CA VAL A 268 -9.74 24.74 -8.05
C VAL A 268 -8.81 25.81 -8.57
N VAL A 269 -7.58 25.74 -8.12
CA VAL A 269 -6.48 26.60 -8.54
C VAL A 269 -5.28 25.76 -8.96
N VAL A 270 -4.61 26.19 -10.01
CA VAL A 270 -3.28 25.68 -10.36
C VAL A 270 -2.28 26.36 -9.43
N ALA A 271 -1.67 25.61 -8.52
CA ALA A 271 -0.89 26.17 -7.41
C ALA A 271 0.26 27.08 -7.87
N ASP A 272 0.92 26.73 -8.97
CA ASP A 272 2.06 27.49 -9.52
C ASP A 272 1.66 28.81 -10.18
N SER A 273 0.60 28.78 -11.01
CA SER A 273 0.19 29.96 -11.80
C SER A 273 -0.87 30.82 -11.11
N GLY A 274 -1.53 30.29 -10.08
CA GLY A 274 -2.67 30.93 -9.42
C GLY A 274 -3.94 30.99 -10.30
N GLN A 275 -3.94 30.37 -11.48
CA GLN A 275 -5.11 30.34 -12.35
C GLN A 275 -6.20 29.48 -11.72
N THR A 276 -7.43 29.99 -11.69
CA THR A 276 -8.59 29.28 -11.12
C THR A 276 -9.47 28.72 -12.20
N ALA A 277 -10.11 27.60 -11.93
CA ALA A 277 -11.13 26.96 -12.76
C ALA A 277 -12.14 26.23 -11.87
N VAL A 278 -13.17 25.65 -12.49
CA VAL A 278 -14.16 24.81 -11.79
C VAL A 278 -14.06 23.39 -12.34
N ILE A 279 -14.15 22.40 -11.46
CA ILE A 279 -14.25 21.00 -11.87
C ILE A 279 -15.57 20.81 -12.62
N ASP A 280 -15.48 20.41 -13.89
CA ASP A 280 -16.66 20.11 -14.72
C ASP A 280 -17.09 18.64 -14.50
N ARG A 281 -16.14 17.69 -14.63
CA ARG A 281 -16.40 16.28 -14.45
C ARG A 281 -15.24 15.61 -13.73
N ILE A 282 -15.56 14.53 -13.02
CA ILE A 282 -14.59 13.59 -12.46
C ILE A 282 -14.79 12.25 -13.15
N VAL A 283 -13.81 11.83 -13.94
CA VAL A 283 -13.88 10.62 -14.76
C VAL A 283 -12.98 9.55 -14.17
N ALA A 284 -13.52 8.36 -13.93
CA ALA A 284 -12.79 7.16 -13.57
C ALA A 284 -12.99 6.07 -14.63
N PHE A 285 -12.33 4.92 -14.44
CA PHE A 285 -12.42 3.81 -15.40
C PHE A 285 -13.86 3.30 -15.60
N GLU A 286 -14.66 3.31 -14.54
CA GLU A 286 -16.04 2.81 -14.55
C GLU A 286 -17.08 3.88 -14.94
N GLY A 287 -16.65 5.12 -15.16
CA GLY A 287 -17.53 6.24 -15.52
C GLY A 287 -17.30 7.49 -14.68
N ASP A 288 -18.26 8.42 -14.75
CA ASP A 288 -18.20 9.69 -14.03
C ASP A 288 -18.56 9.50 -12.55
N LEU A 289 -17.80 10.18 -11.68
CA LEU A 289 -17.99 10.15 -10.24
C LEU A 289 -18.67 11.40 -9.72
N ALA A 290 -19.51 11.25 -8.70
CA ALA A 290 -20.12 12.36 -7.97
C ALA A 290 -19.12 13.04 -7.01
N GLU A 291 -18.13 12.29 -6.53
CA GLU A 291 -17.02 12.81 -5.72
C GLU A 291 -15.79 11.90 -5.83
N ALA A 292 -14.62 12.44 -5.52
CA ALA A 292 -13.40 11.67 -5.34
C ALA A 292 -12.67 12.10 -4.07
N ARG A 293 -11.94 11.15 -3.45
CA ARG A 293 -11.28 11.27 -2.14
C ARG A 293 -9.82 10.89 -2.25
N ARG A 294 -9.06 11.18 -1.20
CA ARG A 294 -7.67 10.75 -1.07
C ARG A 294 -7.49 9.28 -1.45
N GLY A 295 -6.53 9.02 -2.33
CA GLY A 295 -6.19 7.68 -2.85
C GLY A 295 -6.88 7.31 -4.15
N ASP A 296 -7.95 8.01 -4.56
CA ASP A 296 -8.63 7.74 -5.82
C ASP A 296 -7.80 8.20 -7.02
N ALA A 297 -7.68 7.31 -8.00
CA ALA A 297 -7.06 7.62 -9.29
C ALA A 297 -8.13 8.14 -10.25
N ILE A 298 -8.07 9.41 -10.58
CA ILE A 298 -9.10 10.11 -11.35
C ILE A 298 -8.54 10.93 -12.50
N THR A 299 -9.42 11.29 -13.42
CA THR A 299 -9.19 12.33 -14.42
C THR A 299 -10.22 13.42 -14.22
N VAL A 300 -9.81 14.63 -13.97
CA VAL A 300 -10.72 15.77 -13.89
C VAL A 300 -10.73 16.56 -15.19
N THR A 301 -11.92 17.06 -15.60
CA THR A 301 -12.07 18.09 -16.63
C THR A 301 -12.41 19.42 -15.97
N LEU A 302 -12.06 20.51 -16.62
CA LEU A 302 -12.26 21.86 -16.12
C LEU A 302 -13.23 22.62 -17.05
N ASP A 303 -13.98 23.56 -16.49
CA ASP A 303 -14.97 24.40 -17.18
C ASP A 303 -14.34 25.29 -18.25
N ARG A 304 -13.03 25.52 -18.17
CA ARG A 304 -12.26 26.35 -19.12
C ARG A 304 -10.84 25.83 -19.29
N GLU A 305 -10.20 26.23 -20.35
CA GLU A 305 -8.78 25.97 -20.52
C GLU A 305 -7.94 26.81 -19.56
N VAL A 306 -7.09 26.12 -18.82
CA VAL A 306 -6.03 26.68 -17.98
C VAL A 306 -4.71 26.04 -18.36
N ASP A 307 -3.64 26.78 -18.15
CA ASP A 307 -2.29 26.25 -18.41
C ASP A 307 -1.87 25.32 -17.28
N VAL A 308 -2.10 24.03 -17.50
CA VAL A 308 -1.72 22.96 -16.59
C VAL A 308 -0.81 22.00 -17.33
N THR A 309 0.32 21.67 -16.73
CA THR A 309 1.30 20.72 -17.23
C THR A 309 1.45 19.53 -16.28
N ARG A 310 2.09 18.47 -16.78
CA ARG A 310 2.47 17.35 -15.92
C ARG A 310 3.37 17.82 -14.79
N GLY A 311 3.03 17.48 -13.56
CA GLY A 311 3.75 17.90 -12.37
C GLY A 311 3.16 19.10 -11.64
N ASP A 312 2.20 19.78 -12.24
CA ASP A 312 1.45 20.84 -11.56
C ASP A 312 0.54 20.26 -10.50
N LEU A 313 0.17 21.10 -9.55
CA LEU A 313 -0.76 20.75 -8.48
C LEU A 313 -2.09 21.49 -8.69
N LEU A 314 -3.16 20.74 -8.91
CA LEU A 314 -4.52 21.25 -8.75
C LEU A 314 -4.91 21.19 -7.28
N ALA A 315 -5.33 22.30 -6.72
CA ALA A 315 -5.70 22.42 -5.32
C ALA A 315 -7.06 23.10 -5.14
N ALA A 316 -7.72 22.91 -3.99
CA ALA A 316 -8.92 23.67 -3.67
C ALA A 316 -8.63 25.17 -3.72
N ALA A 317 -9.46 25.93 -4.42
CA ALA A 317 -9.41 27.38 -4.40
C ALA A 317 -10.11 27.90 -3.13
N GLY A 318 -9.66 29.05 -2.63
CA GLY A 318 -10.28 29.72 -1.48
C GLY A 318 -9.31 29.98 -0.33
N THR A 319 -9.89 30.28 0.83
CA THR A 319 -9.15 30.54 2.06
C THR A 319 -9.52 29.53 3.13
N THR A 320 -8.58 29.19 4.00
CA THR A 320 -8.82 28.42 5.21
C THR A 320 -9.67 29.22 6.21
N PRO A 321 -10.25 28.58 7.23
CA PRO A 321 -10.93 29.31 8.30
C PRO A 321 -10.05 30.35 9.01
N SER A 322 -8.74 30.21 8.98
CA SER A 322 -7.76 31.17 9.49
C SER A 322 -7.49 32.35 8.54
N GLY A 323 -8.09 32.36 7.34
CA GLY A 323 -7.93 33.44 6.35
C GLY A 323 -6.70 33.29 5.44
N GLU A 324 -5.96 32.20 5.55
CA GLU A 324 -4.83 31.88 4.67
C GLU A 324 -5.31 31.22 3.37
N THR A 325 -4.49 31.26 2.31
CA THR A 325 -4.83 30.53 1.08
C THR A 325 -4.94 29.04 1.34
N ALA A 326 -5.98 28.41 0.77
CA ALA A 326 -6.22 26.98 0.95
C ALA A 326 -5.23 26.08 0.18
N TRP A 327 -4.39 26.64 -0.70
CA TRP A 327 -3.42 25.88 -1.49
C TRP A 327 -1.97 26.21 -1.11
N PRO A 328 -1.02 25.26 -1.32
CA PRO A 328 0.40 25.49 -1.07
C PRO A 328 0.93 26.64 -1.90
N GLN A 329 1.70 27.52 -1.25
CA GLN A 329 2.38 28.59 -1.94
C GLN A 329 3.76 28.10 -2.41
N PRO A 330 4.25 28.52 -3.59
CA PRO A 330 5.62 28.27 -4.00
C PRO A 330 6.60 28.76 -2.93
N ALA A 331 7.58 27.94 -2.59
CA ALA A 331 8.59 28.26 -1.59
C ALA A 331 9.97 27.82 -2.08
N ASP A 332 10.99 28.63 -1.79
CA ASP A 332 12.39 28.31 -2.05
C ASP A 332 13.12 27.70 -0.84
N ARG A 333 12.42 27.61 0.29
CA ARG A 333 12.91 27.02 1.55
C ARG A 333 11.83 26.16 2.19
N PHE A 334 12.22 24.96 2.62
CA PHE A 334 11.33 24.04 3.32
C PHE A 334 12.14 23.17 4.30
N ALA A 335 11.48 22.60 5.28
CA ALA A 335 12.01 21.55 6.13
C ALA A 335 11.39 20.21 5.71
N ALA A 336 12.19 19.14 5.68
CA ALA A 336 11.73 17.81 5.35
C ALA A 336 12.45 16.75 6.17
N ASP A 337 11.73 15.68 6.52
CA ASP A 337 12.33 14.46 7.01
C ASP A 337 12.84 13.65 5.83
N VAL A 338 14.09 13.21 5.88
CA VAL A 338 14.76 12.55 4.76
C VAL A 338 15.21 11.15 5.16
N VAL A 339 14.79 10.14 4.40
CA VAL A 339 15.36 8.80 4.46
C VAL A 339 16.48 8.71 3.43
N TRP A 340 17.73 8.70 3.89
CA TRP A 340 18.87 8.63 3.01
C TRP A 340 19.22 7.18 2.70
N VAL A 341 19.14 6.82 1.41
CA VAL A 341 19.38 5.45 0.92
C VAL A 341 20.60 5.35 -0.01
N GLY A 342 21.40 6.42 -0.08
CA GLY A 342 22.64 6.45 -0.87
C GLY A 342 23.77 5.72 -0.15
N GLU A 343 24.72 5.14 -0.89
CA GLU A 343 25.91 4.49 -0.34
C GLU A 343 26.84 5.52 0.36
N GLU A 344 26.97 6.73 -0.21
CA GLU A 344 27.70 7.83 0.41
C GLU A 344 26.82 8.53 1.45
N ALA A 345 27.40 8.96 2.55
CA ALA A 345 26.70 9.72 3.58
C ALA A 345 26.13 11.04 3.03
N LEU A 346 24.94 11.44 3.51
CA LEU A 346 24.39 12.77 3.24
C LEU A 346 25.32 13.83 3.81
N MET A 347 25.84 14.73 2.95
CA MET A 347 26.81 15.72 3.35
C MET A 347 26.17 17.11 3.43
N HIS A 348 26.38 17.78 4.56
CA HIS A 348 25.96 19.17 4.73
C HIS A 348 26.70 20.08 3.71
N GLY A 349 25.95 20.99 3.09
CA GLY A 349 26.50 21.97 2.12
C GLY A 349 26.70 21.44 0.70
N ARG A 350 26.42 20.15 0.44
CA ARG A 350 26.38 19.58 -0.91
C ARG A 350 25.03 19.87 -1.56
N SER A 351 25.01 20.20 -2.84
CA SER A 351 23.76 20.33 -3.61
C SER A 351 23.27 18.97 -4.06
N TYR A 352 21.96 18.77 -3.95
CA TYR A 352 21.24 17.56 -4.37
C TYR A 352 20.06 17.94 -5.26
N LEU A 353 19.67 17.06 -6.17
CA LEU A 353 18.45 17.21 -6.95
C LEU A 353 17.27 16.72 -6.13
N LEU A 354 16.20 17.49 -6.06
CA LEU A 354 14.94 17.12 -5.43
C LEU A 354 13.92 16.78 -6.51
N ALA A 355 13.42 15.55 -6.51
CA ALA A 355 12.30 15.16 -7.35
C ALA A 355 11.01 15.21 -6.53
N VAL A 356 9.99 15.91 -7.03
CA VAL A 356 8.65 15.98 -6.42
C VAL A 356 7.63 15.52 -7.45
N GLY A 357 7.17 14.29 -7.32
CA GLY A 357 6.36 13.67 -8.36
C GLY A 357 7.13 13.59 -9.69
N PRO A 358 6.58 14.09 -10.82
CA PRO A 358 7.24 14.08 -12.12
C PRO A 358 8.21 15.23 -12.36
N ARG A 359 8.39 16.15 -11.40
CA ARG A 359 9.32 17.29 -11.47
C ARG A 359 10.64 16.98 -10.77
N VAL A 360 11.75 17.48 -11.32
CA VAL A 360 13.11 17.40 -10.74
C VAL A 360 13.67 18.80 -10.56
#